data_5b7f05d3dfd7f979531eede5eb54d1fa
#
_entry.id   5b7f05d3dfd7f979531eede5eb54d1fa
#
_cell.length_a   1.000
_cell.length_b   1.000
_cell.length_c   1.000
_cell.angle_alpha   90.00
_cell.angle_beta   90.00
_cell.angle_gamma   90.00
#
_symmetry.space_group_name_H-M   'P 1'
#
loop_
_entity.id
_entity.type
_entity.pdbx_description
1 polymer ?
#
loop_
_entity_poly.entity_id
_entity_poly.type
_entity_poly.pdbx_seq_one_letter_code
_entity_poly.pdbx_strand_id
1 'polypeptide(L)'
;MSASSITKPSSPLYLITHEFYPVSGGIATFAEEIAKASAGLGYDVEVWAQSAPPEREKKWPFRMRRLPLKGTQDLTCQIRLARELIACRRQLRHATVYIPEPGPMLTMMFLQFFRAFRPKRLILTFHGTEILSFSSSPLRRWLAGRLIRHASRVSTLTTYTQELLLERFPHAADKIFLTPGALRTDFAVVPPRADRAKDKIVVLTVGRLHPRKGQLITLKALQMLPGAVKGRIEYWIVGGRNWGNYEEKLREQAGSDPALNVRFFGNIPDEELAHVYDRSDIFALTSVSHGTSVEGFGLVYLEAAAHALPIIAHNIGGVSEAVRDGETGLLVTPDRPAELAAAFEKLFHDGALRRRLGEAGRAFAARNCWEENASTLFASANDQA
;
A
#
# COMPACT_ATOMS: atom_id res chain seq x y z
N MET A 1 -18.55 -3.68 -28.58
CA MET A 1 -17.13 -3.99 -28.45
C MET A 1 -17.02 -5.45 -28.05
N SER A 2 -16.43 -6.28 -28.90
CA SER A 2 -16.35 -7.73 -28.75
C SER A 2 -15.52 -8.09 -27.52
N ALA A 3 -16.08 -8.86 -26.59
CA ALA A 3 -15.35 -9.45 -25.47
C ALA A 3 -14.33 -10.43 -26.05
N SER A 4 -13.05 -10.08 -26.03
CA SER A 4 -11.96 -10.99 -26.33
C SER A 4 -12.05 -12.14 -25.34
N SER A 5 -12.27 -13.35 -25.83
CA SER A 5 -12.27 -14.57 -25.02
C SER A 5 -10.89 -14.75 -24.38
N ILE A 6 -10.77 -14.36 -23.11
CA ILE A 6 -9.60 -14.66 -22.29
C ILE A 6 -9.53 -16.19 -22.20
N THR A 7 -8.60 -16.81 -22.92
CA THR A 7 -8.34 -18.24 -22.81
C THR A 7 -7.92 -18.54 -21.37
N LYS A 8 -8.72 -19.33 -20.66
CA LYS A 8 -8.42 -19.77 -19.29
C LYS A 8 -6.99 -20.30 -19.21
N PRO A 9 -6.12 -19.72 -18.36
CA PRO A 9 -4.76 -20.23 -18.23
C PRO A 9 -4.80 -21.65 -17.68
N SER A 10 -4.16 -22.57 -18.37
CA SER A 10 -4.15 -24.01 -18.10
C SER A 10 -3.33 -24.41 -16.86
N SER A 11 -2.67 -23.47 -16.19
CA SER A 11 -1.81 -23.76 -15.04
C SER A 11 -2.29 -23.05 -13.79
N PRO A 12 -2.30 -23.72 -12.60
CA PRO A 12 -2.69 -23.10 -11.35
C PRO A 12 -1.80 -21.92 -10.99
N LEU A 13 -2.38 -20.92 -10.30
CA LEU A 13 -1.72 -19.73 -9.80
C LEU A 13 -1.57 -19.83 -8.27
N TYR A 14 -0.33 -19.92 -7.80
CA TYR A 14 0.01 -19.88 -6.37
C TYR A 14 0.48 -18.48 -5.99
N LEU A 15 -0.30 -17.78 -5.16
CA LEU A 15 0.12 -16.54 -4.51
C LEU A 15 0.69 -16.89 -3.14
N ILE A 16 1.97 -16.58 -2.91
CA ILE A 16 2.69 -16.93 -1.68
C ILE A 16 3.12 -15.67 -0.95
N THR A 17 2.64 -15.47 0.28
CA THR A 17 2.88 -14.26 1.05
C THR A 17 2.96 -14.51 2.55
N HIS A 18 3.75 -13.72 3.28
CA HIS A 18 3.74 -13.63 4.75
C HIS A 18 2.74 -12.57 5.24
N GLU A 19 2.29 -11.67 4.35
CA GLU A 19 1.37 -10.58 4.69
C GLU A 19 0.05 -10.77 3.95
N PHE A 20 -0.96 -11.21 4.68
CA PHE A 20 -2.33 -11.42 4.19
C PHE A 20 -3.31 -11.23 5.34
N TYR A 21 -4.60 -11.08 5.05
CA TYR A 21 -5.62 -11.05 6.10
C TYR A 21 -5.44 -12.22 7.11
N PRO A 22 -5.54 -12.01 8.42
CA PRO A 22 -6.05 -10.85 9.15
C PRO A 22 -5.00 -9.77 9.48
N VAL A 23 -3.80 -9.82 8.93
CA VAL A 23 -2.81 -8.75 9.07
C VAL A 23 -3.24 -7.59 8.18
N SER A 24 -3.32 -6.39 8.78
CA SER A 24 -3.64 -5.16 8.05
C SER A 24 -2.38 -4.43 7.58
N GLY A 25 -2.41 -3.90 6.36
CA GLY A 25 -1.31 -3.13 5.77
C GLY A 25 -1.42 -3.07 4.25
N GLY A 26 -0.77 -2.11 3.63
CA GLY A 26 -0.87 -1.91 2.17
C GLY A 26 -0.48 -3.14 1.36
N ILE A 27 0.56 -3.87 1.77
CA ILE A 27 1.01 -5.11 1.09
C ILE A 27 -0.04 -6.21 1.24
N ALA A 28 -0.59 -6.40 2.45
CA ALA A 28 -1.63 -7.40 2.70
C ALA A 28 -2.89 -7.10 1.88
N THR A 29 -3.32 -5.85 1.84
CA THR A 29 -4.43 -5.39 1.00
C THR A 29 -4.16 -5.63 -0.47
N PHE A 30 -2.98 -5.27 -0.96
CA PHE A 30 -2.59 -5.49 -2.36
C PHE A 30 -2.64 -6.98 -2.73
N ALA A 31 -2.07 -7.87 -1.89
CA ALA A 31 -2.07 -9.30 -2.12
C ALA A 31 -3.50 -9.89 -2.12
N GLU A 32 -4.36 -9.44 -1.21
CA GLU A 32 -5.75 -9.85 -1.11
C GLU A 32 -6.54 -9.45 -2.36
N GLU A 33 -6.44 -8.20 -2.77
CA GLU A 33 -7.19 -7.67 -3.91
C GLU A 33 -6.73 -8.29 -5.24
N ILE A 34 -5.43 -8.49 -5.44
CA ILE A 34 -4.91 -9.20 -6.62
C ILE A 34 -5.42 -10.66 -6.64
N ALA A 35 -5.48 -11.35 -5.49
CA ALA A 35 -6.03 -12.70 -5.43
C ALA A 35 -7.52 -12.73 -5.78
N LYS A 36 -8.32 -11.79 -5.25
CA LYS A 36 -9.76 -11.66 -5.57
C LYS A 36 -9.97 -11.38 -7.06
N ALA A 37 -9.27 -10.40 -7.59
CA ALA A 37 -9.36 -10.01 -9.01
C ALA A 37 -8.96 -11.16 -9.93
N SER A 38 -7.88 -11.88 -9.60
CA SER A 38 -7.44 -13.04 -10.37
C SER A 38 -8.47 -14.15 -10.39
N ALA A 39 -9.08 -14.46 -9.24
CA ALA A 39 -10.16 -15.45 -9.16
C ALA A 39 -11.38 -15.00 -9.97
N GLY A 40 -11.75 -13.71 -9.92
CA GLY A 40 -12.81 -13.11 -10.72
C GLY A 40 -12.56 -13.22 -12.23
N LEU A 41 -11.31 -13.13 -12.66
CA LEU A 41 -10.87 -13.34 -14.05
C LEU A 41 -10.83 -14.84 -14.45
N GLY A 42 -11.14 -15.74 -13.54
CA GLY A 42 -11.22 -17.18 -13.81
C GLY A 42 -9.90 -17.95 -13.68
N TYR A 43 -8.87 -17.36 -13.07
CA TYR A 43 -7.65 -18.09 -12.71
C TYR A 43 -7.94 -19.11 -11.58
N ASP A 44 -7.30 -20.27 -11.63
CA ASP A 44 -7.31 -21.24 -10.53
C ASP A 44 -6.31 -20.82 -9.45
N VAL A 45 -6.78 -19.95 -8.53
CA VAL A 45 -5.92 -19.31 -7.52
C VAL A 45 -5.88 -20.13 -6.24
N GLU A 46 -4.68 -20.34 -5.70
CA GLU A 46 -4.45 -20.81 -4.34
C GLU A 46 -3.51 -19.87 -3.60
N VAL A 47 -3.99 -19.27 -2.52
CA VAL A 47 -3.20 -18.35 -1.68
C VAL A 47 -2.56 -19.13 -0.54
N TRP A 48 -1.25 -19.02 -0.40
CA TRP A 48 -0.46 -19.54 0.72
C TRP A 48 -0.07 -18.38 1.62
N ALA A 49 -0.65 -18.33 2.81
CA ALA A 49 -0.46 -17.21 3.72
C ALA A 49 -0.23 -17.67 5.16
N GLN A 50 0.15 -16.74 6.01
CA GLN A 50 0.35 -16.98 7.45
C GLN A 50 -0.93 -17.51 8.13
N SER A 51 -0.75 -18.12 9.29
CA SER A 51 -1.85 -18.59 10.15
C SER A 51 -2.78 -17.45 10.52
N ALA A 52 -4.07 -17.74 10.57
CA ALA A 52 -5.10 -16.84 11.08
C ALA A 52 -5.84 -17.52 12.23
N PRO A 53 -6.29 -16.76 13.25
CA PRO A 53 -7.19 -17.28 14.26
C PRO A 53 -8.51 -17.74 13.61
N PRO A 54 -9.09 -18.87 14.01
CA PRO A 54 -10.30 -19.42 13.38
C PRO A 54 -11.47 -18.42 13.31
N GLU A 55 -11.62 -17.61 14.36
CA GLU A 55 -12.67 -16.59 14.47
C GLU A 55 -12.50 -15.42 13.46
N ARG A 56 -11.31 -15.28 12.86
CA ARG A 56 -11.00 -14.28 11.84
C ARG A 56 -10.92 -14.88 10.43
N GLU A 57 -11.21 -16.16 10.24
CA GLU A 57 -11.18 -16.74 8.91
C GLU A 57 -12.39 -16.26 8.09
N LYS A 58 -12.14 -15.88 6.85
CA LYS A 58 -13.16 -15.42 5.89
C LYS A 58 -13.38 -16.47 4.80
N LYS A 59 -14.53 -16.41 4.14
CA LYS A 59 -14.75 -17.13 2.88
C LYS A 59 -14.10 -16.36 1.75
N TRP A 60 -13.31 -17.07 0.93
CA TRP A 60 -12.57 -16.49 -0.20
C TRP A 60 -13.10 -17.05 -1.53
N PRO A 61 -13.05 -16.29 -2.63
CA PRO A 61 -13.39 -16.79 -3.97
C PRO A 61 -12.27 -17.67 -4.57
N PHE A 62 -11.26 -18.03 -3.81
CA PHE A 62 -10.10 -18.83 -4.17
C PHE A 62 -9.76 -19.85 -3.05
N ARG A 63 -8.87 -20.80 -3.36
CA ARG A 63 -8.39 -21.73 -2.33
C ARG A 63 -7.40 -21.05 -1.39
N MET A 64 -7.59 -21.23 -0.09
CA MET A 64 -6.71 -20.72 0.95
C MET A 64 -5.95 -21.86 1.62
N ARG A 65 -4.63 -21.73 1.69
CA ARG A 65 -3.76 -22.60 2.48
C ARG A 65 -3.05 -21.78 3.55
N ARG A 66 -3.42 -22.00 4.80
CA ARG A 66 -2.75 -21.39 5.96
C ARG A 66 -1.50 -22.16 6.30
N LEU A 67 -0.37 -21.47 6.34
CA LEU A 67 0.93 -22.00 6.69
C LEU A 67 1.28 -21.64 8.14
N PRO A 68 2.11 -22.43 8.84
CA PRO A 68 2.50 -22.17 10.23
C PRO A 68 3.50 -21.01 10.34
N LEU A 69 3.15 -19.87 9.74
CA LEU A 69 3.93 -18.64 9.69
C LEU A 69 3.30 -17.60 10.64
N LYS A 70 4.14 -16.71 11.18
CA LYS A 70 3.71 -15.62 12.08
C LYS A 70 3.45 -14.29 11.36
N GLY A 71 3.61 -14.24 10.04
CA GLY A 71 3.53 -12.99 9.27
C GLY A 71 4.77 -12.08 9.45
N THR A 72 5.89 -12.65 9.86
CA THR A 72 7.18 -11.97 10.02
C THR A 72 8.20 -12.50 9.01
N GLN A 73 9.28 -11.74 8.81
CA GLN A 73 10.37 -12.14 7.88
C GLN A 73 11.56 -12.78 8.63
N ASP A 74 11.35 -13.26 9.85
CA ASP A 74 12.39 -13.90 10.65
C ASP A 74 12.83 -15.26 10.07
N LEU A 75 13.98 -15.73 10.53
CA LEU A 75 14.58 -16.99 10.04
C LEU A 75 13.67 -18.20 10.24
N THR A 76 12.89 -18.22 11.33
CA THR A 76 11.97 -19.33 11.62
C THR A 76 10.86 -19.40 10.57
N CYS A 77 10.29 -18.26 10.19
CA CYS A 77 9.30 -18.18 9.11
C CYS A 77 9.91 -18.57 7.76
N GLN A 78 11.15 -18.15 7.47
CA GLN A 78 11.85 -18.54 6.24
C GLN A 78 12.08 -20.05 6.16
N ILE A 79 12.53 -20.68 7.26
CA ILE A 79 12.73 -22.15 7.31
C ILE A 79 11.40 -22.90 7.15
N ARG A 80 10.32 -22.45 7.80
CA ARG A 80 9.00 -23.06 7.68
C ARG A 80 8.47 -22.97 6.25
N LEU A 81 8.56 -21.78 5.63
CA LEU A 81 8.19 -21.61 4.24
C LEU A 81 9.03 -22.46 3.31
N ALA A 82 10.35 -22.54 3.52
CA ALA A 82 11.23 -23.39 2.71
C ALA A 82 10.80 -24.85 2.77
N ARG A 83 10.43 -25.38 3.96
CA ARG A 83 9.93 -26.76 4.11
C ARG A 83 8.65 -27.00 3.32
N GLU A 84 7.71 -26.05 3.34
CA GLU A 84 6.46 -26.15 2.57
C GLU A 84 6.72 -26.12 1.06
N LEU A 85 7.59 -25.22 0.61
CA LEU A 85 8.00 -25.15 -0.79
C LEU A 85 8.69 -26.45 -1.25
N ILE A 86 9.55 -27.04 -0.40
CA ILE A 86 10.23 -28.30 -0.65
C ILE A 86 9.21 -29.45 -0.78
N ALA A 87 8.25 -29.53 0.13
CA ALA A 87 7.21 -30.54 0.11
C ALA A 87 6.37 -30.47 -1.18
N CYS A 88 6.04 -29.26 -1.63
CA CYS A 88 5.18 -29.02 -2.79
C CYS A 88 5.96 -28.76 -4.10
N ARG A 89 7.27 -28.97 -4.15
CA ARG A 89 8.13 -28.61 -5.30
C ARG A 89 7.66 -29.16 -6.65
N ARG A 90 7.09 -30.38 -6.68
CA ARG A 90 6.58 -31.00 -7.92
C ARG A 90 5.39 -30.22 -8.47
N GLN A 91 4.48 -29.79 -7.59
CA GLN A 91 3.29 -29.02 -7.92
C GLN A 91 3.68 -27.62 -8.42
N LEU A 92 4.55 -26.92 -7.68
CA LEU A 92 4.99 -25.56 -8.01
C LEU A 92 5.77 -25.48 -9.32
N ARG A 93 6.51 -26.54 -9.67
CA ARG A 93 7.31 -26.59 -10.92
C ARG A 93 6.47 -26.40 -12.19
N HIS A 94 5.22 -26.81 -12.19
CA HIS A 94 4.31 -26.75 -13.34
C HIS A 94 3.32 -25.57 -13.27
N ALA A 95 3.46 -24.71 -12.27
CA ALA A 95 2.54 -23.64 -11.95
C ALA A 95 3.10 -22.23 -12.24
N THR A 96 2.22 -21.25 -12.21
CA THR A 96 2.58 -19.86 -12.02
C THR A 96 2.68 -19.57 -10.52
N VAL A 97 3.82 -19.08 -10.07
CA VAL A 97 4.05 -18.65 -8.68
C VAL A 97 4.18 -17.14 -8.65
N TYR A 98 3.33 -16.51 -7.88
CA TYR A 98 3.34 -15.07 -7.68
C TYR A 98 3.75 -14.73 -6.25
N ILE A 99 4.73 -13.85 -6.11
CA ILE A 99 5.26 -13.39 -4.83
C ILE A 99 5.11 -11.87 -4.75
N PRO A 100 4.10 -11.37 -4.01
CA PRO A 100 3.78 -9.95 -3.93
C PRO A 100 4.63 -9.16 -2.92
N GLU A 101 5.56 -9.82 -2.17
CA GLU A 101 6.26 -9.14 -1.08
C GLU A 101 7.60 -9.80 -0.72
N PRO A 102 8.49 -9.10 0.03
CA PRO A 102 9.87 -9.55 0.26
C PRO A 102 10.04 -10.84 1.06
N GLY A 103 9.10 -11.20 1.94
CA GLY A 103 9.26 -12.38 2.80
C GLY A 103 9.52 -13.66 2.04
N PRO A 104 8.63 -14.13 1.17
CA PRO A 104 8.88 -15.30 0.34
C PRO A 104 9.99 -15.11 -0.69
N MET A 105 10.26 -13.86 -1.14
CA MET A 105 11.41 -13.59 -2.01
C MET A 105 12.73 -13.97 -1.33
N LEU A 106 12.89 -13.68 -0.02
CA LEU A 106 14.07 -14.09 0.74
C LEU A 106 14.27 -15.61 0.73
N THR A 107 13.19 -16.39 0.95
CA THR A 107 13.26 -17.85 0.85
C THR A 107 13.66 -18.29 -0.55
N MET A 108 13.06 -17.71 -1.59
CA MET A 108 13.34 -18.07 -2.99
C MET A 108 14.75 -17.68 -3.42
N MET A 109 15.36 -16.63 -2.83
CA MET A 109 16.76 -16.28 -3.09
C MET A 109 17.73 -17.43 -2.79
N PHE A 110 17.39 -18.29 -1.83
CA PHE A 110 18.19 -19.48 -1.50
C PHE A 110 17.76 -20.71 -2.30
N LEU A 111 16.46 -20.93 -2.48
CA LEU A 111 15.95 -22.11 -3.17
C LEU A 111 16.17 -22.08 -4.69
N GLN A 112 16.36 -20.91 -5.29
CA GLN A 112 16.55 -20.75 -6.74
C GLN A 112 17.75 -21.49 -7.34
N PHE A 113 18.72 -21.93 -6.51
CA PHE A 113 19.87 -22.72 -6.97
C PHE A 113 19.49 -24.14 -7.38
N PHE A 114 18.39 -24.64 -6.88
CA PHE A 114 17.91 -25.99 -7.18
C PHE A 114 16.83 -25.90 -8.26
N ARG A 115 17.04 -26.58 -9.40
CA ARG A 115 16.06 -26.61 -10.51
C ARG A 115 14.65 -27.07 -10.08
N ALA A 116 14.57 -27.91 -9.05
CA ALA A 116 13.30 -28.41 -8.52
C ALA A 116 12.37 -27.32 -7.96
N PHE A 117 12.92 -26.13 -7.60
CA PHE A 117 12.17 -25.00 -7.05
C PHE A 117 11.97 -23.86 -8.05
N ARG A 118 12.27 -24.06 -9.33
CA ARG A 118 11.97 -23.10 -10.37
C ARG A 118 10.59 -23.36 -10.92
N PRO A 119 9.59 -22.52 -10.62
CA PRO A 119 8.26 -22.65 -11.20
C PRO A 119 8.30 -22.41 -12.70
N LYS A 120 7.25 -22.85 -13.42
CA LYS A 120 7.10 -22.58 -14.85
C LYS A 120 7.11 -21.08 -15.14
N ARG A 121 6.42 -20.31 -14.30
CA ARG A 121 6.44 -18.82 -14.33
C ARG A 121 6.63 -18.32 -12.90
N LEU A 122 7.57 -17.42 -12.70
CA LEU A 122 7.75 -16.68 -11.45
C LEU A 122 7.45 -15.22 -11.70
N ILE A 123 6.56 -14.66 -10.91
CA ILE A 123 6.16 -13.26 -10.99
C ILE A 123 6.45 -12.61 -9.64
N LEU A 124 7.07 -11.43 -9.65
CA LEU A 124 7.48 -10.70 -8.45
C LEU A 124 6.90 -9.29 -8.48
N THR A 125 6.40 -8.80 -7.35
CA THR A 125 6.01 -7.38 -7.20
C THR A 125 6.87 -6.71 -6.12
N PHE A 126 7.41 -5.54 -6.46
CA PHE A 126 8.23 -4.72 -5.57
C PHE A 126 7.48 -3.45 -5.17
N HIS A 127 7.52 -3.12 -3.87
CA HIS A 127 6.85 -1.97 -3.26
C HIS A 127 7.79 -0.80 -2.96
N GLY A 128 9.13 -1.02 -3.01
CA GLY A 128 10.15 0.00 -2.83
C GLY A 128 11.18 -0.29 -1.74
N THR A 129 10.75 -0.45 -0.49
CA THR A 129 11.65 -0.65 0.67
C THR A 129 12.59 -1.86 0.49
N GLU A 130 12.09 -2.96 -0.04
CA GLU A 130 12.86 -4.19 -0.27
C GLU A 130 13.92 -4.03 -1.35
N ILE A 131 13.73 -3.15 -2.32
CA ILE A 131 14.72 -2.86 -3.36
C ILE A 131 16.02 -2.36 -2.72
N LEU A 132 15.88 -1.40 -1.79
CA LEU A 132 17.00 -0.85 -1.02
C LEU A 132 17.62 -1.91 -0.10
N SER A 133 16.78 -2.71 0.58
CA SER A 133 17.24 -3.78 1.45
C SER A 133 18.01 -4.87 0.69
N PHE A 134 17.51 -5.28 -0.48
CA PHE A 134 18.14 -6.32 -1.31
C PHE A 134 19.39 -5.84 -2.01
N SER A 135 19.55 -4.53 -2.21
CA SER A 135 20.76 -3.94 -2.77
C SER A 135 21.79 -3.47 -1.72
N SER A 136 21.52 -3.65 -0.42
CA SER A 136 22.34 -3.13 0.69
C SER A 136 23.70 -3.81 0.85
N SER A 137 23.91 -5.01 0.31
CA SER A 137 25.18 -5.70 0.31
C SER A 137 25.42 -6.45 -1.01
N PRO A 138 26.68 -6.69 -1.41
CA PRO A 138 27.01 -7.39 -2.66
C PRO A 138 26.34 -8.77 -2.76
N LEU A 139 26.33 -9.54 -1.68
CA LEU A 139 25.74 -10.87 -1.66
C LEU A 139 24.20 -10.79 -1.84
N ARG A 140 23.53 -9.92 -1.10
CA ARG A 140 22.09 -9.73 -1.24
C ARG A 140 21.72 -9.27 -2.63
N ARG A 141 22.47 -8.29 -3.16
CA ARG A 141 22.27 -7.76 -4.52
C ARG A 141 22.44 -8.85 -5.58
N TRP A 142 23.43 -9.73 -5.44
CA TRP A 142 23.67 -10.84 -6.35
C TRP A 142 22.55 -11.88 -6.28
N LEU A 143 22.11 -12.26 -5.07
CA LEU A 143 21.00 -13.20 -4.86
C LEU A 143 19.68 -12.66 -5.43
N ALA A 144 19.34 -11.40 -5.12
CA ALA A 144 18.14 -10.76 -5.64
C ALA A 144 18.19 -10.59 -7.16
N GLY A 145 19.33 -10.12 -7.70
CA GLY A 145 19.52 -9.99 -9.13
C GLY A 145 19.39 -11.32 -9.88
N ARG A 146 19.86 -12.42 -9.28
CA ARG A 146 19.65 -13.76 -9.84
C ARG A 146 18.15 -14.16 -9.80
N LEU A 147 17.45 -13.89 -8.70
CA LEU A 147 16.01 -14.17 -8.59
C LEU A 147 15.22 -13.38 -9.62
N ILE A 148 15.52 -12.09 -9.77
CA ILE A 148 14.91 -11.23 -10.78
C ILE A 148 15.18 -11.76 -12.20
N ARG A 149 16.38 -12.26 -12.50
CA ARG A 149 16.67 -12.89 -13.81
C ARG A 149 15.80 -14.11 -14.07
N HIS A 150 15.50 -14.93 -13.04
CA HIS A 150 14.64 -16.09 -13.17
C HIS A 150 13.14 -15.73 -13.23
N ALA A 151 12.75 -14.56 -12.77
CA ALA A 151 11.37 -14.11 -12.88
C ALA A 151 10.97 -13.94 -14.34
N SER A 152 9.79 -14.41 -14.68
CA SER A 152 9.19 -14.22 -16.01
C SER A 152 8.66 -12.80 -16.17
N ARG A 153 8.17 -12.21 -15.07
CA ARG A 153 7.62 -10.84 -15.02
C ARG A 153 7.96 -10.22 -13.66
N VAL A 154 8.15 -8.93 -13.67
CA VAL A 154 8.41 -8.13 -12.47
C VAL A 154 7.48 -6.92 -12.50
N SER A 155 6.84 -6.60 -11.41
CA SER A 155 6.02 -5.40 -11.34
C SER A 155 6.41 -4.47 -10.18
N THR A 156 6.07 -3.22 -10.34
CA THR A 156 6.17 -2.18 -9.33
C THR A 156 4.87 -1.38 -9.29
N LEU A 157 4.61 -0.69 -8.19
CA LEU A 157 3.37 0.06 -8.03
C LEU A 157 3.44 1.46 -8.65
N THR A 158 4.65 2.00 -8.83
CA THR A 158 4.88 3.37 -9.28
C THR A 158 6.09 3.44 -10.19
N THR A 159 6.13 4.48 -11.03
CA THR A 159 7.30 4.83 -11.86
C THR A 159 8.53 5.07 -10.97
N TYR A 160 8.34 5.73 -9.82
CA TYR A 160 9.41 5.90 -8.83
C TYR A 160 10.03 4.55 -8.40
N THR A 161 9.21 3.57 -8.03
CA THR A 161 9.71 2.24 -7.63
C THR A 161 10.28 1.46 -8.80
N GLN A 162 9.79 1.69 -10.02
CA GLN A 162 10.32 1.12 -11.24
C GLN A 162 11.73 1.65 -11.54
N GLU A 163 11.91 2.95 -11.51
CA GLU A 163 13.20 3.60 -11.69
C GLU A 163 14.21 3.15 -10.63
N LEU A 164 13.80 3.11 -9.36
CA LEU A 164 14.63 2.62 -8.27
C LEU A 164 15.06 1.16 -8.48
N LEU A 165 14.14 0.30 -8.98
CA LEU A 165 14.46 -1.08 -9.28
C LEU A 165 15.45 -1.19 -10.45
N LEU A 166 15.25 -0.43 -11.52
CA LEU A 166 16.10 -0.43 -12.69
C LEU A 166 17.51 0.13 -12.40
N GLU A 167 17.62 1.14 -11.54
CA GLU A 167 18.91 1.65 -11.07
C GLU A 167 19.73 0.56 -10.37
N ARG A 168 19.08 -0.27 -9.56
CA ARG A 168 19.74 -1.33 -8.78
C ARG A 168 19.90 -2.64 -9.57
N PHE A 169 18.93 -2.96 -10.43
CA PHE A 169 18.82 -4.21 -11.19
C PHE A 169 18.43 -3.94 -12.65
N PRO A 170 19.30 -3.34 -13.47
CA PRO A 170 18.99 -2.89 -14.84
C PRO A 170 18.53 -4.03 -15.77
N HIS A 171 18.88 -5.28 -15.47
CA HIS A 171 18.45 -6.45 -16.24
C HIS A 171 16.97 -6.84 -16.02
N ALA A 172 16.21 -6.05 -15.25
CA ALA A 172 14.77 -6.19 -15.15
C ALA A 172 14.02 -5.47 -16.28
N ALA A 173 14.69 -4.62 -17.08
CA ALA A 173 14.06 -3.70 -18.03
C ALA A 173 13.08 -4.37 -19.01
N ASP A 174 13.44 -5.54 -19.55
CA ASP A 174 12.64 -6.25 -20.56
C ASP A 174 11.35 -6.91 -20.00
N LYS A 175 11.14 -6.89 -18.70
CA LYS A 175 10.06 -7.63 -18.03
C LYS A 175 9.38 -6.89 -16.88
N ILE A 176 9.74 -5.62 -16.69
CA ILE A 176 9.14 -4.78 -15.66
C ILE A 176 7.95 -3.99 -16.21
N PHE A 177 6.89 -3.85 -15.42
CA PHE A 177 5.71 -3.07 -15.73
C PHE A 177 5.04 -2.55 -14.46
N LEU A 178 4.10 -1.64 -14.62
CA LEU A 178 3.38 -1.02 -13.52
C LEU A 178 2.10 -1.81 -13.19
N THR A 179 1.84 -1.96 -11.90
CA THR A 179 0.57 -2.43 -11.33
C THR A 179 0.22 -1.51 -10.17
N PRO A 180 -0.32 -0.31 -10.46
CA PRO A 180 -0.60 0.69 -9.44
C PRO A 180 -1.67 0.19 -8.47
N GLY A 181 -1.63 0.71 -7.24
CA GLY A 181 -2.69 0.41 -6.28
C GLY A 181 -4.05 0.90 -6.77
N ALA A 182 -5.11 0.23 -6.34
CA ALA A 182 -6.49 0.63 -6.56
C ALA A 182 -7.24 0.67 -5.22
N LEU A 183 -8.46 1.21 -5.24
CA LEU A 183 -9.32 1.19 -4.07
C LEU A 183 -9.73 -0.26 -3.77
N ARG A 184 -9.76 -0.64 -2.49
CA ARG A 184 -10.24 -1.98 -2.09
C ARG A 184 -11.67 -2.20 -2.58
N THR A 185 -11.96 -3.41 -3.06
CA THR A 185 -13.29 -3.76 -3.58
C THR A 185 -14.39 -3.76 -2.51
N ASP A 186 -14.01 -4.02 -1.26
CA ASP A 186 -14.90 -4.01 -0.10
C ASP A 186 -14.85 -2.69 0.70
N PHE A 187 -14.18 -1.65 0.18
CA PHE A 187 -14.10 -0.37 0.86
C PHE A 187 -15.44 0.37 0.78
N ALA A 188 -16.05 0.60 1.93
CA ALA A 188 -17.32 1.33 2.00
C ALA A 188 -17.09 2.81 1.68
N VAL A 189 -17.69 3.28 0.60
CA VAL A 189 -17.75 4.71 0.26
C VAL A 189 -19.13 5.22 0.64
N VAL A 190 -19.17 6.08 1.64
CA VAL A 190 -20.41 6.75 2.03
C VAL A 190 -20.70 7.88 1.02
N PRO A 191 -21.94 8.04 0.53
CA PRO A 191 -22.28 9.16 -0.36
C PRO A 191 -21.88 10.49 0.27
N PRO A 192 -21.40 11.46 -0.53
CA PRO A 192 -21.00 12.77 -0.01
C PRO A 192 -22.16 13.41 0.74
N ARG A 193 -21.90 13.83 1.96
CA ARG A 193 -22.88 14.58 2.75
C ARG A 193 -23.05 15.98 2.17
N ALA A 194 -24.32 16.43 2.15
CA ALA A 194 -24.62 17.84 1.88
C ALA A 194 -23.81 18.75 2.80
N ASP A 195 -23.36 19.90 2.26
CA ASP A 195 -22.58 20.92 2.96
C ASP A 195 -23.07 21.10 4.41
N ARG A 196 -22.29 20.65 5.35
CA ARG A 196 -22.51 20.99 6.76
C ARG A 196 -21.87 22.33 7.00
N ALA A 197 -22.68 23.28 7.45
CA ALA A 197 -22.13 24.44 8.16
C ALA A 197 -21.41 23.93 9.41
N LYS A 198 -20.11 23.69 9.28
CA LYS A 198 -19.27 23.22 10.40
C LYS A 198 -18.52 24.40 10.97
N ASP A 199 -18.59 24.56 12.28
CA ASP A 199 -17.75 25.53 12.98
C ASP A 199 -16.26 25.12 12.96
N LYS A 200 -15.97 23.83 12.69
CA LYS A 200 -14.63 23.27 12.71
C LYS A 200 -14.33 22.45 11.46
N ILE A 201 -13.06 22.47 11.07
CA ILE A 201 -12.47 21.67 10.00
C ILE A 201 -11.73 20.49 10.61
N VAL A 202 -12.02 19.29 10.14
CA VAL A 202 -11.37 18.04 10.57
C VAL A 202 -10.25 17.68 9.60
N VAL A 203 -9.03 17.64 10.11
CA VAL A 203 -7.86 17.09 9.42
C VAL A 203 -7.67 15.65 9.88
N LEU A 204 -7.65 14.70 8.96
CA LEU A 204 -7.53 13.26 9.24
C LEU A 204 -6.17 12.72 8.77
N THR A 205 -5.52 11.94 9.60
CA THR A 205 -4.43 11.03 9.20
C THR A 205 -4.79 9.59 9.51
N VAL A 206 -4.66 8.70 8.54
CA VAL A 206 -4.84 7.26 8.70
C VAL A 206 -3.54 6.53 8.41
N GLY A 207 -3.08 5.71 9.35
CA GLY A 207 -1.88 4.90 9.17
C GLY A 207 -1.22 4.52 10.50
N ARG A 208 -0.36 3.51 10.44
CA ARG A 208 0.40 3.06 11.63
C ARG A 208 1.10 4.24 12.30
N LEU A 209 1.11 4.25 13.63
CA LEU A 209 1.87 5.23 14.40
C LEU A 209 3.37 4.95 14.24
N HIS A 210 3.99 5.69 13.34
CA HIS A 210 5.39 5.49 12.94
C HIS A 210 5.99 6.81 12.45
N PRO A 211 7.23 7.17 12.83
CA PRO A 211 7.87 8.41 12.38
C PRO A 211 7.80 8.64 10.87
N ARG A 212 7.95 7.57 10.09
CA ARG A 212 7.84 7.63 8.62
C ARG A 212 6.49 8.16 8.11
N LYS A 213 5.40 7.98 8.87
CA LYS A 213 4.05 8.41 8.46
C LYS A 213 3.77 9.89 8.72
N GLY A 214 4.67 10.58 9.44
CA GLY A 214 4.66 12.03 9.57
C GLY A 214 3.56 12.61 10.45
N GLN A 215 2.86 11.82 11.28
CA GLN A 215 1.81 12.36 12.16
C GLN A 215 2.31 13.52 13.03
N LEU A 216 3.55 13.41 13.54
CA LEU A 216 4.18 14.46 14.33
C LEU A 216 4.50 15.70 13.49
N ILE A 217 4.84 15.51 12.22
CA ILE A 217 5.12 16.63 11.29
C ILE A 217 3.82 17.37 10.99
N THR A 218 2.74 16.65 10.67
CA THR A 218 1.40 17.22 10.50
C THR A 218 0.98 18.00 11.75
N LEU A 219 1.13 17.41 12.95
CA LEU A 219 0.76 18.03 14.21
C LEU A 219 1.50 19.35 14.42
N LYS A 220 2.83 19.35 14.26
CA LYS A 220 3.65 20.56 14.40
C LYS A 220 3.27 21.65 13.38
N ALA A 221 2.98 21.29 12.14
CA ALA A 221 2.54 22.25 11.14
C ALA A 221 1.18 22.88 11.50
N LEU A 222 0.23 22.09 12.01
CA LEU A 222 -1.05 22.61 12.50
C LEU A 222 -0.88 23.54 13.71
N GLN A 223 0.08 23.27 14.59
CA GLN A 223 0.40 24.15 15.73
C GLN A 223 1.03 25.48 15.31
N MET A 224 1.63 25.57 14.12
CA MET A 224 2.15 26.84 13.57
C MET A 224 1.05 27.79 13.06
N LEU A 225 -0.18 27.32 12.87
CA LEU A 225 -1.26 28.13 12.35
C LEU A 225 -1.67 29.23 13.32
N PRO A 226 -2.21 30.37 12.79
CA PRO A 226 -2.76 31.44 13.65
C PRO A 226 -3.81 30.90 14.62
N GLY A 227 -3.87 31.46 15.83
CA GLY A 227 -4.79 31.00 16.88
C GLY A 227 -6.26 30.94 16.45
N ALA A 228 -6.71 31.92 15.66
CA ALA A 228 -8.07 31.96 15.13
C ALA A 228 -8.39 30.81 14.16
N VAL A 229 -7.40 30.33 13.42
CA VAL A 229 -7.51 29.17 12.51
C VAL A 229 -7.41 27.87 13.31
N LYS A 230 -6.38 27.76 14.13
CA LYS A 230 -6.05 26.57 14.93
C LYS A 230 -7.19 26.13 15.85
N GLY A 231 -7.84 27.07 16.55
CA GLY A 231 -8.99 26.79 17.42
C GLY A 231 -10.22 26.23 16.69
N ARG A 232 -10.24 26.34 15.35
CA ARG A 232 -11.31 25.81 14.49
C ARG A 232 -10.89 24.54 13.75
N ILE A 233 -9.74 23.95 14.06
CA ILE A 233 -9.26 22.68 13.50
C ILE A 233 -9.35 21.58 14.57
N GLU A 234 -9.80 20.41 14.16
CA GLU A 234 -9.60 19.18 14.90
C GLU A 234 -8.65 18.26 14.12
N TYR A 235 -7.63 17.73 14.78
CA TYR A 235 -6.73 16.76 14.16
C TYR A 235 -7.06 15.35 14.65
N TRP A 236 -7.49 14.50 13.72
CA TRP A 236 -7.88 13.11 13.98
C TRP A 236 -6.79 12.17 13.50
N ILE A 237 -6.34 11.28 14.38
CA ILE A 237 -5.29 10.30 14.12
C ILE A 237 -5.88 8.90 14.29
N VAL A 238 -5.97 8.14 13.20
CA VAL A 238 -6.42 6.75 13.16
C VAL A 238 -5.23 5.86 12.86
N GLY A 239 -5.02 4.85 13.68
CA GLY A 239 -4.01 3.82 13.49
C GLY A 239 -3.44 3.30 14.81
N GLY A 240 -2.96 2.09 14.76
CA GLY A 240 -2.27 1.41 15.85
C GLY A 240 -0.84 1.03 15.45
N ARG A 241 -0.31 -0.02 16.08
CA ARG A 241 1.08 -0.47 15.93
C ARG A 241 2.09 0.64 16.16
N ASN A 242 2.19 1.04 17.41
CA ASN A 242 3.14 2.06 17.85
C ASN A 242 4.60 1.62 17.59
N TRP A 243 5.43 2.56 17.10
CA TRP A 243 6.86 2.38 16.94
C TRP A 243 7.60 2.93 18.17
N GLY A 244 8.07 2.05 19.04
CA GLY A 244 8.73 2.45 20.29
C GLY A 244 7.81 3.36 21.12
N ASN A 245 8.27 4.54 21.50
CA ASN A 245 7.52 5.54 22.26
C ASN A 245 6.90 6.65 21.38
N TYR A 246 6.65 6.37 20.09
CA TYR A 246 6.19 7.41 19.14
C TYR A 246 4.80 7.96 19.49
N GLU A 247 3.89 7.13 19.98
CA GLU A 247 2.58 7.57 20.44
C GLU A 247 2.68 8.51 21.65
N GLU A 248 3.55 8.20 22.60
CA GLU A 248 3.80 9.05 23.77
C GLU A 248 4.28 10.45 23.34
N LYS A 249 5.24 10.50 22.39
CA LYS A 249 5.72 11.75 21.81
C LYS A 249 4.63 12.54 21.09
N LEU A 250 3.73 11.85 20.38
CA LEU A 250 2.58 12.50 19.74
C LEU A 250 1.62 13.08 20.75
N ARG A 251 1.31 12.37 21.84
CA ARG A 251 0.43 12.84 22.91
C ARG A 251 1.05 14.00 23.69
N GLU A 252 2.34 13.94 24.00
CA GLU A 252 3.10 15.03 24.61
C GLU A 252 3.07 16.30 23.73
N GLN A 253 3.37 16.15 22.43
CA GLN A 253 3.29 17.27 21.49
C GLN A 253 1.88 17.82 21.38
N ALA A 254 0.85 16.98 21.35
CA ALA A 254 -0.55 17.43 21.32
C ALA A 254 -0.91 18.25 22.58
N GLY A 255 -0.44 17.81 23.74
CA GLY A 255 -0.66 18.49 25.02
C GLY A 255 0.09 19.84 25.14
N SER A 256 1.13 20.06 24.34
CA SER A 256 1.90 21.32 24.39
C SER A 256 1.16 22.54 23.84
N ASP A 257 0.06 22.34 23.10
CA ASP A 257 -0.75 23.42 22.52
C ASP A 257 -2.25 23.09 22.68
N PRO A 258 -2.89 23.51 23.79
CA PRO A 258 -4.30 23.22 24.07
C PRO A 258 -5.28 23.92 23.10
N ALA A 259 -4.83 24.85 22.28
CA ALA A 259 -5.68 25.51 21.29
C ALA A 259 -6.01 24.58 20.10
N LEU A 260 -5.21 23.54 19.86
CA LEU A 260 -5.46 22.54 18.82
C LEU A 260 -6.07 21.29 19.44
N ASN A 261 -7.28 20.94 19.03
CA ASN A 261 -7.92 19.69 19.48
C ASN A 261 -7.39 18.48 18.68
N VAL A 262 -6.76 17.53 19.39
CA VAL A 262 -6.22 16.30 18.79
C VAL A 262 -6.94 15.07 19.35
N ARG A 263 -7.43 14.20 18.46
CA ARG A 263 -8.13 12.97 18.83
C ARG A 263 -7.39 11.73 18.30
N PHE A 264 -7.16 10.77 19.17
CA PHE A 264 -6.53 9.49 18.85
C PHE A 264 -7.60 8.41 18.88
N PHE A 265 -7.82 7.74 17.76
CA PHE A 265 -8.83 6.68 17.62
C PHE A 265 -8.25 5.27 17.85
N GLY A 266 -6.92 5.11 17.75
CA GLY A 266 -6.31 3.78 17.72
C GLY A 266 -6.69 2.99 16.48
N ASN A 267 -6.73 1.65 16.61
CA ASN A 267 -7.26 0.78 15.57
C ASN A 267 -8.78 0.72 15.66
N ILE A 268 -9.45 1.05 14.57
CA ILE A 268 -10.90 0.98 14.43
C ILE A 268 -11.29 0.01 13.32
N PRO A 269 -12.49 -0.57 13.34
CA PRO A 269 -13.02 -1.40 12.26
C PRO A 269 -13.20 -0.60 10.96
N ASP A 270 -13.21 -1.30 9.82
CA ASP A 270 -13.36 -0.67 8.49
C ASP A 270 -14.66 0.13 8.35
N GLU A 271 -15.77 -0.34 8.94
CA GLU A 271 -17.06 0.38 8.94
C GLU A 271 -16.95 1.72 9.68
N GLU A 272 -16.30 1.73 10.83
CA GLU A 272 -16.07 2.96 11.59
C GLU A 272 -15.08 3.88 10.87
N LEU A 273 -14.05 3.30 10.22
CA LEU A 273 -13.08 4.04 9.43
C LEU A 273 -13.76 4.80 8.28
N ALA A 274 -14.69 4.17 7.56
CA ALA A 274 -15.46 4.82 6.50
C ALA A 274 -16.23 6.04 7.04
N HIS A 275 -16.83 5.94 8.23
CA HIS A 275 -17.51 7.07 8.87
C HIS A 275 -16.52 8.18 9.32
N VAL A 276 -15.31 7.82 9.71
CA VAL A 276 -14.27 8.80 10.06
C VAL A 276 -13.82 9.57 8.83
N TYR A 277 -13.62 8.89 7.69
CA TYR A 277 -13.35 9.55 6.41
C TYR A 277 -14.49 10.50 6.03
N ASP A 278 -15.76 10.04 6.07
CA ASP A 278 -16.93 10.86 5.74
C ASP A 278 -17.09 12.13 6.60
N ARG A 279 -16.64 12.07 7.85
CA ARG A 279 -16.72 13.20 8.79
C ARG A 279 -15.55 14.16 8.69
N SER A 280 -14.52 13.83 7.92
CA SER A 280 -13.32 14.63 7.74
C SER A 280 -13.49 15.65 6.61
N ASP A 281 -12.62 16.64 6.58
CA ASP A 281 -12.64 17.72 5.59
C ASP A 281 -11.34 17.79 4.79
N ILE A 282 -10.23 17.34 5.37
CA ILE A 282 -8.89 17.31 4.75
C ILE A 282 -8.23 16.00 5.19
N PHE A 283 -7.63 15.29 4.26
CA PHE A 283 -6.74 14.16 4.57
C PHE A 283 -5.29 14.63 4.53
N ALA A 284 -4.51 14.28 5.53
CA ALA A 284 -3.09 14.64 5.60
C ALA A 284 -2.25 13.41 5.93
N LEU A 285 -1.28 13.08 5.09
CA LEU A 285 -0.28 12.05 5.37
C LEU A 285 1.09 12.54 4.87
N THR A 286 1.85 13.16 5.76
CA THR A 286 3.14 13.78 5.47
C THR A 286 4.29 12.80 5.66
N SER A 287 4.22 11.66 4.94
CA SER A 287 5.24 10.61 4.99
C SER A 287 6.63 11.18 4.71
N VAL A 288 7.65 10.59 5.33
CA VAL A 288 9.07 10.88 5.11
C VAL A 288 9.86 9.60 4.92
N SER A 289 11.02 9.68 4.32
CA SER A 289 11.96 8.55 4.31
C SER A 289 12.50 8.30 5.71
N HIS A 290 12.59 7.03 6.11
CA HIS A 290 13.12 6.63 7.41
C HIS A 290 14.02 5.40 7.24
N GLY A 291 15.33 5.59 7.28
CA GLY A 291 16.30 4.57 6.91
C GLY A 291 16.11 4.14 5.45
N THR A 292 15.95 2.84 5.21
CA THR A 292 15.66 2.29 3.88
C THR A 292 14.16 2.26 3.54
N SER A 293 13.29 2.70 4.44
CA SER A 293 11.84 2.65 4.24
C SER A 293 11.33 3.86 3.47
N VAL A 294 10.69 3.62 2.34
CA VAL A 294 10.10 4.63 1.45
C VAL A 294 8.58 4.45 1.33
N GLU A 295 7.87 5.50 0.96
CA GLU A 295 6.46 5.40 0.59
C GLU A 295 6.37 4.99 -0.89
N GLY A 296 5.95 3.76 -1.15
CA GLY A 296 5.91 3.22 -2.51
C GLY A 296 4.71 3.74 -3.33
N PHE A 297 3.52 3.87 -2.72
CA PHE A 297 2.31 4.38 -3.34
C PHE A 297 1.37 5.02 -2.30
N GLY A 298 0.96 4.25 -1.26
CA GLY A 298 0.07 4.70 -0.21
C GLY A 298 -1.42 4.54 -0.54
N LEU A 299 -1.96 3.32 -0.44
CA LEU A 299 -3.38 3.02 -0.73
C LEU A 299 -4.37 3.91 0.02
N VAL A 300 -4.01 4.37 1.23
CA VAL A 300 -4.85 5.27 2.03
C VAL A 300 -5.13 6.62 1.37
N TYR A 301 -4.31 7.05 0.41
CA TYR A 301 -4.61 8.23 -0.39
C TYR A 301 -5.82 8.00 -1.30
N LEU A 302 -5.95 6.79 -1.88
CA LEU A 302 -7.12 6.44 -2.68
C LEU A 302 -8.37 6.28 -1.81
N GLU A 303 -8.23 5.77 -0.59
CA GLU A 303 -9.32 5.69 0.38
C GLU A 303 -9.85 7.10 0.71
N ALA A 304 -8.97 8.03 1.04
CA ALA A 304 -9.33 9.42 1.29
C ALA A 304 -9.95 10.10 0.06
N ALA A 305 -9.36 9.86 -1.11
CA ALA A 305 -9.84 10.39 -2.38
C ALA A 305 -11.25 9.85 -2.73
N ALA A 306 -11.54 8.57 -2.46
CA ALA A 306 -12.87 7.98 -2.65
C ALA A 306 -13.96 8.69 -1.83
N HIS A 307 -13.60 9.23 -0.66
CA HIS A 307 -14.47 10.08 0.18
C HIS A 307 -14.44 11.56 -0.22
N ALA A 308 -13.87 11.89 -1.38
CA ALA A 308 -13.74 13.26 -1.89
C ALA A 308 -12.99 14.21 -0.92
N LEU A 309 -12.02 13.69 -0.17
CA LEU A 309 -11.17 14.52 0.68
C LEU A 309 -10.00 15.11 -0.15
N PRO A 310 -9.77 16.42 -0.10
CA PRO A 310 -8.52 17.00 -0.59
C PRO A 310 -7.36 16.47 0.23
N ILE A 311 -6.25 16.16 -0.42
CA ILE A 311 -5.11 15.52 0.21
C ILE A 311 -3.98 16.54 0.39
N ILE A 312 -3.34 16.55 1.57
CA ILE A 312 -2.04 17.19 1.78
C ILE A 312 -1.02 16.09 2.04
N ALA A 313 0.03 16.05 1.25
CA ALA A 313 1.08 15.04 1.37
C ALA A 313 2.46 15.62 1.07
N HIS A 314 3.50 14.95 1.52
CA HIS A 314 4.86 15.25 1.07
C HIS A 314 5.11 14.68 -0.32
N ASN A 315 5.79 15.44 -1.17
CA ASN A 315 6.25 14.99 -2.49
C ASN A 315 7.48 14.10 -2.33
N ILE A 316 7.27 12.82 -2.02
CA ILE A 316 8.33 11.82 -1.84
C ILE A 316 7.94 10.48 -2.45
N GLY A 317 8.93 9.73 -2.90
CA GLY A 317 8.72 8.37 -3.40
C GLY A 317 7.63 8.31 -4.48
N GLY A 318 6.72 7.35 -4.36
CA GLY A 318 5.60 7.18 -5.28
C GLY A 318 4.34 7.98 -4.92
N VAL A 319 4.39 8.92 -3.97
CA VAL A 319 3.21 9.69 -3.52
C VAL A 319 2.63 10.55 -4.63
N SER A 320 3.47 11.14 -5.50
CA SER A 320 3.01 11.96 -6.64
C SER A 320 2.19 11.19 -7.69
N GLU A 321 2.25 9.87 -7.66
CA GLU A 321 1.44 9.00 -8.52
C GLU A 321 0.08 8.63 -7.90
N ALA A 322 -0.04 8.73 -6.57
CA ALA A 322 -1.30 8.58 -5.84
C ALA A 322 -2.02 9.93 -5.62
N VAL A 323 -1.28 11.03 -5.58
CA VAL A 323 -1.79 12.39 -5.33
C VAL A 323 -1.20 13.33 -6.38
N ARG A 324 -2.04 13.97 -7.19
CA ARG A 324 -1.62 14.94 -8.20
C ARG A 324 -1.66 16.35 -7.65
N ASP A 325 -0.51 17.02 -7.66
CA ASP A 325 -0.40 18.37 -7.10
C ASP A 325 -1.30 19.37 -7.83
N GLY A 326 -2.08 20.18 -7.05
CA GLY A 326 -3.03 21.15 -7.55
C GLY A 326 -4.29 20.56 -8.23
N GLU A 327 -4.33 19.23 -8.50
CA GLU A 327 -5.46 18.55 -9.13
C GLU A 327 -6.27 17.74 -8.10
N THR A 328 -5.65 16.80 -7.37
CA THR A 328 -6.32 15.95 -6.37
C THR A 328 -5.89 16.25 -4.94
N GLY A 329 -4.88 17.08 -4.74
CA GLY A 329 -4.33 17.46 -3.46
C GLY A 329 -3.26 18.54 -3.61
N LEU A 330 -2.56 18.80 -2.51
CA LEU A 330 -1.39 19.68 -2.45
C LEU A 330 -0.18 18.86 -2.02
N LEU A 331 0.85 18.86 -2.84
CA LEU A 331 2.13 18.22 -2.53
C LEU A 331 3.10 19.26 -1.98
N VAL A 332 3.65 19.01 -0.81
CA VAL A 332 4.60 19.87 -0.11
C VAL A 332 5.97 19.23 -0.06
N THR A 333 7.00 20.03 -0.24
CA THR A 333 8.39 19.56 -0.10
C THR A 333 8.64 19.11 1.34
N PRO A 334 9.22 17.92 1.59
CA PRO A 334 9.68 17.52 2.91
C PRO A 334 10.61 18.58 3.55
N ASP A 335 10.63 18.62 4.87
CA ASP A 335 11.46 19.57 5.65
C ASP A 335 11.15 21.06 5.42
N ARG A 336 9.94 21.36 4.94
CA ARG A 336 9.40 22.71 4.75
C ARG A 336 8.13 22.93 5.61
N PRO A 337 8.25 23.02 6.94
CA PRO A 337 7.08 23.11 7.82
C PRO A 337 6.21 24.34 7.57
N ALA A 338 6.80 25.46 7.14
CA ALA A 338 6.04 26.66 6.79
C ALA A 338 5.18 26.47 5.52
N GLU A 339 5.67 25.77 4.51
CA GLU A 339 4.89 25.42 3.31
C GLU A 339 3.73 24.47 3.67
N LEU A 340 3.99 23.52 4.56
CA LEU A 340 2.96 22.60 5.05
C LEU A 340 1.88 23.36 5.83
N ALA A 341 2.24 24.26 6.72
CA ALA A 341 1.30 25.11 7.44
C ALA A 341 0.47 25.98 6.48
N ALA A 342 1.11 26.60 5.50
CA ALA A 342 0.42 27.41 4.48
C ALA A 342 -0.56 26.57 3.63
N ALA A 343 -0.23 25.29 3.32
CA ALA A 343 -1.16 24.38 2.64
C ALA A 343 -2.41 24.10 3.49
N PHE A 344 -2.26 23.87 4.79
CA PHE A 344 -3.40 23.75 5.72
C PHE A 344 -4.24 25.01 5.78
N GLU A 345 -3.60 26.17 5.94
CA GLU A 345 -4.28 27.47 6.00
C GLU A 345 -5.06 27.77 4.72
N LYS A 346 -4.46 27.50 3.55
CA LYS A 346 -5.11 27.62 2.25
C LYS A 346 -6.38 26.77 2.17
N LEU A 347 -6.28 25.48 2.52
CA LEU A 347 -7.46 24.60 2.50
C LEU A 347 -8.45 24.94 3.62
N PHE A 348 -8.03 25.52 4.73
CA PHE A 348 -8.94 25.99 5.77
C PHE A 348 -9.84 27.13 5.24
N HIS A 349 -9.28 28.11 4.56
CA HIS A 349 -10.01 29.29 4.09
C HIS A 349 -10.79 29.07 2.79
N ASP A 350 -10.33 28.16 1.91
CA ASP A 350 -10.91 27.97 0.58
C ASP A 350 -11.72 26.67 0.49
N GLY A 351 -13.01 26.75 0.84
CA GLY A 351 -13.96 25.64 0.72
C GLY A 351 -14.21 25.20 -0.72
N ALA A 352 -14.15 26.12 -1.69
CA ALA A 352 -14.32 25.80 -3.10
C ALA A 352 -13.14 24.96 -3.61
N LEU A 353 -11.91 25.33 -3.21
CA LEU A 353 -10.73 24.54 -3.52
C LEU A 353 -10.79 23.15 -2.89
N ARG A 354 -11.22 23.03 -1.61
CA ARG A 354 -11.39 21.71 -0.98
C ARG A 354 -12.31 20.81 -1.80
N ARG A 355 -13.49 21.31 -2.20
CA ARG A 355 -14.45 20.56 -3.01
C ARG A 355 -13.86 20.16 -4.36
N ARG A 356 -13.25 21.09 -5.07
CA ARG A 356 -12.65 20.83 -6.40
C ARG A 356 -11.59 19.75 -6.34
N LEU A 357 -10.64 19.83 -5.39
CA LEU A 357 -9.58 18.84 -5.22
C LEU A 357 -10.15 17.47 -4.81
N GLY A 358 -11.12 17.47 -3.89
CA GLY A 358 -11.76 16.23 -3.43
C GLY A 358 -12.54 15.52 -4.53
N GLU A 359 -13.33 16.25 -5.34
CA GLU A 359 -14.09 15.67 -6.46
C GLU A 359 -13.15 15.11 -7.54
N ALA A 360 -12.10 15.84 -7.88
CA ALA A 360 -11.08 15.35 -8.81
C ALA A 360 -10.36 14.12 -8.26
N GLY A 361 -10.07 14.10 -6.94
CA GLY A 361 -9.49 12.95 -6.24
C GLY A 361 -10.39 11.72 -6.33
N ARG A 362 -11.69 11.87 -6.09
CA ARG A 362 -12.65 10.77 -6.20
C ARG A 362 -12.73 10.21 -7.63
N ALA A 363 -12.76 11.07 -8.63
CA ALA A 363 -12.74 10.65 -10.02
C ALA A 363 -11.42 9.93 -10.39
N PHE A 364 -10.30 10.35 -9.80
CA PHE A 364 -9.01 9.69 -9.96
C PHE A 364 -8.97 8.31 -9.31
N ALA A 365 -9.43 8.18 -8.06
CA ALA A 365 -9.44 6.90 -7.33
C ALA A 365 -10.27 5.83 -8.03
N ALA A 366 -11.32 6.22 -8.77
CA ALA A 366 -12.18 5.31 -9.52
C ALA A 366 -11.57 4.78 -10.83
N ARG A 367 -10.42 5.31 -11.29
CA ARG A 367 -9.81 4.92 -12.58
C ARG A 367 -9.04 3.62 -12.51
N ASN A 368 -8.38 3.36 -11.40
CA ASN A 368 -7.58 2.15 -11.23
C ASN A 368 -8.48 1.00 -10.75
N CYS A 369 -8.35 -0.16 -11.37
CA CYS A 369 -9.05 -1.36 -10.93
C CYS A 369 -8.11 -2.56 -10.78
N TRP A 370 -8.48 -3.45 -9.88
CA TRP A 370 -7.65 -4.62 -9.56
C TRP A 370 -7.65 -5.66 -10.68
N GLU A 371 -8.72 -5.73 -11.47
CA GLU A 371 -8.86 -6.62 -12.61
C GLU A 371 -7.85 -6.30 -13.71
N GLU A 372 -7.63 -5.02 -14.01
CA GLU A 372 -6.61 -4.58 -14.97
C GLU A 372 -5.21 -4.92 -14.47
N ASN A 373 -4.96 -4.69 -13.17
CA ASN A 373 -3.69 -5.04 -12.54
C ASN A 373 -3.44 -6.55 -12.58
N ALA A 374 -4.42 -7.37 -12.25
CA ALA A 374 -4.32 -8.82 -12.32
C ALA A 374 -4.14 -9.30 -13.76
N SER A 375 -4.88 -8.76 -14.72
CA SER A 375 -4.70 -9.06 -16.15
C SER A 375 -3.28 -8.73 -16.60
N THR A 376 -2.77 -7.57 -16.24
CA THR A 376 -1.40 -7.15 -16.55
C THR A 376 -0.37 -8.08 -15.91
N LEU A 377 -0.52 -8.42 -14.62
CA LEU A 377 0.40 -9.30 -13.90
C LEU A 377 0.51 -10.68 -14.56
N PHE A 378 -0.62 -11.25 -14.95
CA PHE A 378 -0.69 -12.66 -15.36
C PHE A 378 -0.82 -12.85 -16.87
N ALA A 379 -0.82 -11.78 -17.67
CA ALA A 379 -0.79 -11.86 -19.13
C ALA A 379 0.27 -12.85 -19.61
N SER A 380 -0.06 -13.67 -20.61
CA SER A 380 0.91 -14.55 -21.26
C SER A 380 1.73 -13.77 -22.27
N ALA A 381 2.94 -14.26 -22.60
CA ALA A 381 3.77 -13.62 -23.62
C ALA A 381 3.07 -13.59 -25.01
N ASN A 382 2.07 -14.45 -25.21
CA ASN A 382 1.30 -14.54 -26.45
C ASN A 382 0.14 -13.52 -26.52
N ASP A 383 -0.19 -12.84 -25.41
CA ASP A 383 -1.31 -11.88 -25.36
C ASP A 383 -0.87 -10.45 -25.72
N GLN A 384 0.40 -10.26 -26.06
CA GLN A 384 1.01 -8.96 -26.38
C GLN A 384 1.47 -8.84 -27.85
N ALA A 385 1.14 -9.82 -28.71
CA ALA A 385 1.44 -9.81 -30.13
C ALA A 385 0.25 -9.33 -30.99
#